data_c58aecf99f404d07586c27b3c94497f5
#
_entry.id   c58aecf99f404d07586c27b3c94497f5
#
_cell.length_a   1.000
_cell.length_b   1.000
_cell.length_c   1.000
_cell.angle_alpha   90.00
_cell.angle_beta   90.00
_cell.angle_gamma   90.00
#
_symmetry.space_group_name_H-M   'P 1'
#
loop_
_entity.id
_entity.type
_entity.pdbx_description
1 polymer ?
#
loop_
_entity_poly.entity_id
_entity_poly.type
_entity_poly.pdbx_seq_one_letter_code
_entity_poly.pdbx_strand_id
1 'polypeptide(L)'
;MALSYYKKACIALTDAEKNNIEVADFGLDMVEQVGLQLLTYINTERVCAKEMVLLPYQTCPEHKHVPSYGKEGKEETFRCRYGTVYLYVAGEGSREAIKGKIPPTDVTVFHEVILKAGEQYTIYPETWHWFQAGAEGAVVSEFSTT
;
A
#
# COMPACT_ATOMS: atom_id res chain seq x y z
N MET A 1 -14.75 10.00 -0.04
CA MET A 1 -14.47 8.88 -0.95
C MET A 1 -13.80 7.70 -0.24
N ALA A 2 -12.73 7.92 0.53
CA ALA A 2 -12.11 6.84 1.31
C ALA A 2 -13.10 6.15 2.28
N LEU A 3 -14.00 6.91 2.89
CA LEU A 3 -15.00 6.36 3.81
C LEU A 3 -15.87 5.26 3.16
N SER A 4 -16.23 5.43 1.89
CA SER A 4 -17.04 4.42 1.19
C SER A 4 -16.28 3.10 1.03
N TYR A 5 -14.96 3.17 0.82
CA TYR A 5 -14.11 1.99 0.72
C TYR A 5 -13.99 1.27 2.06
N TYR A 6 -13.79 1.98 3.15
CA TYR A 6 -13.76 1.36 4.48
C TYR A 6 -15.08 0.64 4.78
N LYS A 7 -16.20 1.25 4.40
CA LYS A 7 -17.51 0.62 4.57
C LYS A 7 -17.64 -0.65 3.75
N LYS A 8 -17.19 -0.65 2.49
CA LYS A 8 -17.18 -1.84 1.64
C LYS A 8 -16.31 -2.95 2.21
N ALA A 9 -15.22 -2.60 2.87
CA ALA A 9 -14.33 -3.55 3.53
C ALA A 9 -14.86 -4.01 4.90
N CYS A 10 -16.01 -3.50 5.33
CA CYS A 10 -16.60 -3.76 6.66
C CYS A 10 -15.68 -3.34 7.81
N ILE A 11 -14.94 -2.26 7.62
CA ILE A 11 -14.06 -1.71 8.65
C ILE A 11 -14.79 -0.55 9.34
N ALA A 12 -15.04 -0.72 10.64
CA ALA A 12 -15.69 0.31 11.45
C ALA A 12 -14.69 1.40 11.80
N LEU A 13 -15.14 2.65 11.69
CA LEU A 13 -14.38 3.82 12.09
C LEU A 13 -15.15 4.63 13.11
N THR A 14 -14.44 5.19 14.09
CA THR A 14 -15.02 6.19 14.98
C THR A 14 -15.16 7.52 14.24
N ASP A 15 -15.96 8.45 14.79
CA ASP A 15 -16.10 9.78 14.19
C ASP A 15 -14.76 10.53 14.19
N ALA A 16 -13.95 10.37 15.24
CA ALA A 16 -12.63 10.96 15.30
C ALA A 16 -11.72 10.42 14.18
N GLU A 17 -11.76 9.12 13.92
CA GLU A 17 -10.98 8.50 12.85
C GLU A 17 -11.41 8.98 11.46
N LYS A 18 -12.71 9.15 11.24
CA LYS A 18 -13.23 9.68 9.97
C LYS A 18 -12.68 11.06 9.65
N ASN A 19 -12.36 11.84 10.67
CA ASN A 19 -11.81 13.19 10.51
C ASN A 19 -10.27 13.20 10.45
N ASN A 20 -9.61 12.06 10.60
CA ASN A 20 -8.15 11.94 10.65
C ASN A 20 -7.57 11.11 9.50
N ILE A 21 -8.33 10.89 8.44
CA ILE A 21 -7.83 10.20 7.26
C ILE A 21 -6.84 11.11 6.54
N GLU A 22 -5.63 10.61 6.36
CA GLU A 22 -4.56 11.34 5.68
C GLU A 22 -4.54 11.00 4.19
N VAL A 23 -4.11 11.96 3.39
CA VAL A 23 -3.86 11.76 1.96
C VAL A 23 -2.36 11.89 1.75
N ALA A 24 -1.75 10.82 1.26
CA ALA A 24 -0.32 10.79 0.95
C ALA A 24 -0.14 10.89 -0.56
N ASP A 25 0.51 11.94 -1.02
CA ASP A 25 0.82 12.14 -2.44
C ASP A 25 2.31 11.99 -2.75
N PHE A 26 3.11 11.65 -1.74
CA PHE A 26 4.56 11.46 -1.84
C PHE A 26 5.31 12.67 -2.40
N GLY A 27 4.71 13.87 -2.31
CA GLY A 27 5.30 15.10 -2.81
C GLY A 27 5.26 15.25 -4.33
N LEU A 28 4.52 14.40 -5.03
CA LEU A 28 4.50 14.35 -6.49
C LEU A 28 3.35 15.15 -7.11
N ASP A 29 2.40 15.61 -6.30
CA ASP A 29 1.24 16.41 -6.72
C ASP A 29 0.42 15.77 -7.87
N MET A 30 0.28 14.44 -7.81
CA MET A 30 -0.53 13.68 -8.76
C MET A 30 -1.27 12.56 -8.02
N VAL A 31 -1.93 12.91 -6.92
CA VAL A 31 -2.54 11.94 -5.99
C VAL A 31 -3.54 10.99 -6.64
N GLU A 32 -4.22 11.41 -7.69
CA GLU A 32 -5.18 10.56 -8.39
C GLU A 32 -4.52 9.34 -9.04
N GLN A 33 -3.25 9.43 -9.38
CA GLN A 33 -2.47 8.38 -10.01
C GLN A 33 -1.45 7.78 -9.06
N VAL A 34 -0.77 8.62 -8.28
CA VAL A 34 0.29 8.21 -7.36
C VAL A 34 -0.01 8.77 -5.98
N GLY A 35 -0.41 7.91 -5.09
CA GLY A 35 -0.79 8.26 -3.74
C GLY A 35 -1.69 7.22 -3.10
N LEU A 36 -2.15 7.52 -1.92
CA LEU A 36 -3.13 6.72 -1.21
C LEU A 36 -3.77 7.54 -0.09
N GLN A 37 -4.85 7.01 0.46
CA GLN A 37 -5.51 7.56 1.63
C GLN A 37 -5.30 6.58 2.78
N LEU A 38 -5.02 7.07 3.97
CA LEU A 38 -4.70 6.18 5.08
C LEU A 38 -5.20 6.66 6.42
N LEU A 39 -5.43 5.69 7.30
CA LEU A 39 -5.70 5.90 8.71
C LEU A 39 -4.66 5.13 9.50
N THR A 40 -3.95 5.81 10.40
CA THR A 40 -2.98 5.17 11.28
C THR A 40 -3.67 4.80 12.58
N TYR A 41 -3.73 3.50 12.89
CA TYR A 41 -4.28 3.04 14.16
C TYR A 41 -3.28 3.22 15.31
N ILE A 42 -2.03 2.88 15.05
CA ILE A 42 -0.96 2.94 16.03
C ILE A 42 0.37 3.12 15.32
N ASN A 43 1.24 3.92 15.90
CA ASN A 43 2.61 4.08 15.43
C ASN A 43 3.48 4.36 16.66
N THR A 44 4.12 3.32 17.17
CA THR A 44 5.00 3.39 18.35
C THR A 44 6.45 3.18 17.91
N GLU A 45 7.37 3.12 18.86
CA GLU A 45 8.77 2.79 18.57
C GLU A 45 8.95 1.34 18.07
N ARG A 46 7.93 0.49 18.22
CA ARG A 46 8.06 -0.94 17.93
C ARG A 46 7.15 -1.41 16.81
N VAL A 47 5.95 -0.87 16.70
CA VAL A 47 4.94 -1.36 15.77
C VAL A 47 4.18 -0.21 15.11
N CYS A 48 3.70 -0.48 13.90
CA CYS A 48 2.82 0.42 13.17
C CYS A 48 1.70 -0.39 12.51
N ALA A 49 0.47 0.13 12.60
CA ALA A 49 -0.67 -0.48 11.91
C ALA A 49 -1.51 0.62 11.26
N LYS A 50 -1.80 0.41 9.98
CA LYS A 50 -2.54 1.38 9.16
C LYS A 50 -3.60 0.67 8.33
N GLU A 51 -4.65 1.40 7.99
CA GLU A 51 -5.60 0.99 6.97
C GLU A 51 -5.51 1.96 5.81
N MET A 52 -5.20 1.44 4.63
CA MET A 52 -4.99 2.24 3.44
C MET A 52 -6.12 2.03 2.44
N VAL A 53 -6.52 3.11 1.79
CA VAL A 53 -7.43 3.06 0.64
C VAL A 53 -6.64 3.51 -0.58
N LEU A 54 -6.69 2.70 -1.63
CA LEU A 54 -6.20 3.08 -2.95
C LEU A 54 -7.38 3.13 -3.91
N LEU A 55 -7.54 4.27 -4.57
CA LEU A 55 -8.55 4.44 -5.60
C LEU A 55 -8.18 3.61 -6.83
N PRO A 56 -9.09 3.41 -7.80
CA PRO A 56 -8.76 2.60 -8.98
C PRO A 56 -7.44 3.00 -9.62
N TYR A 57 -6.54 2.03 -9.71
CA TYR A 57 -5.18 2.16 -10.26
C TYR A 57 -4.29 3.21 -9.59
N GLN A 58 -4.68 3.72 -8.43
CA GLN A 58 -3.81 4.58 -7.64
C GLN A 58 -2.62 3.76 -7.14
N THR A 59 -1.42 4.33 -7.24
CA THR A 59 -0.16 3.61 -7.02
C THR A 59 0.61 4.20 -5.85
N CYS A 60 1.08 3.32 -4.95
CA CYS A 60 2.13 3.66 -4.01
C CYS A 60 3.47 3.45 -4.73
N PRO A 61 4.29 4.51 -4.87
CA PRO A 61 5.50 4.45 -5.70
C PRO A 61 6.56 3.51 -5.14
N GLU A 62 7.47 3.08 -6.03
CA GLU A 62 8.53 2.16 -5.65
C GLU A 62 9.45 2.76 -4.61
N HIS A 63 9.69 1.98 -3.57
CA HIS A 63 10.59 2.35 -2.48
C HIS A 63 11.07 1.10 -1.76
N LYS A 64 12.03 1.28 -0.85
CA LYS A 64 12.46 0.23 0.07
C LYS A 64 12.74 0.85 1.44
N HIS A 65 12.66 0.02 2.47
CA HIS A 65 12.95 0.43 3.84
C HIS A 65 14.35 -0.01 4.21
N VAL A 66 15.24 0.97 4.42
CA VAL A 66 16.65 0.72 4.74
C VAL A 66 16.88 0.78 6.25
N PRO A 67 17.96 0.13 6.75
CA PRO A 67 18.36 0.29 8.15
C PRO A 67 18.63 1.75 8.48
N SER A 68 18.27 2.15 9.69
CA SER A 68 18.43 3.53 10.16
C SER A 68 18.72 3.53 11.66
N TYR A 69 19.65 4.37 12.09
CA TYR A 69 20.00 4.52 13.51
C TYR A 69 20.29 3.20 14.23
N GLY A 70 20.97 2.27 13.57
CA GLY A 70 21.31 0.96 14.16
C GLY A 70 20.17 -0.03 14.21
N LYS A 71 19.00 0.30 13.67
CA LYS A 71 17.85 -0.59 13.56
C LYS A 71 17.76 -1.16 12.15
N GLU A 72 17.27 -2.39 12.04
CA GLU A 72 16.92 -2.96 10.75
C GLU A 72 15.82 -2.13 10.08
N GLY A 73 15.73 -2.20 8.76
CA GLY A 73 14.64 -1.58 8.00
C GLY A 73 13.30 -2.21 8.36
N LYS A 74 12.23 -1.56 7.95
CA LYS A 74 10.87 -2.05 8.23
C LYS A 74 10.59 -3.39 7.57
N GLU A 75 9.98 -4.28 8.34
CA GLU A 75 9.30 -5.45 7.81
C GLU A 75 7.81 -5.11 7.77
N GLU A 76 7.17 -5.33 6.63
CA GLU A 76 5.77 -4.97 6.42
C GLU A 76 4.96 -6.16 5.92
N THR A 77 3.74 -6.32 6.44
CA THR A 77 2.78 -7.27 5.90
C THR A 77 1.56 -6.50 5.40
N PHE A 78 1.21 -6.71 4.13
CA PHE A 78 0.01 -6.15 3.52
C PHE A 78 -1.05 -7.22 3.40
N ARG A 79 -2.25 -6.92 3.88
CA ARG A 79 -3.42 -7.79 3.72
C ARG A 79 -4.50 -7.04 2.96
N CYS A 80 -4.93 -7.59 1.84
CA CYS A 80 -6.04 -7.03 1.08
C CYS A 80 -7.35 -7.29 1.81
N ARG A 81 -8.13 -6.22 2.05
CA ARG A 81 -9.40 -6.29 2.76
C ARG A 81 -10.59 -6.10 1.81
N TYR A 82 -10.38 -5.45 0.71
CA TYR A 82 -11.39 -5.22 -0.32
C TYR A 82 -10.69 -4.97 -1.67
N GLY A 83 -11.30 -5.44 -2.74
CA GLY A 83 -10.80 -5.24 -4.10
C GLY A 83 -9.61 -6.13 -4.42
N THR A 84 -8.70 -5.61 -5.22
CA THR A 84 -7.51 -6.32 -5.67
C THR A 84 -6.30 -5.41 -5.56
N VAL A 85 -5.20 -5.95 -5.08
CA VAL A 85 -3.91 -5.26 -5.02
C VAL A 85 -2.93 -5.98 -5.92
N TYR A 86 -2.26 -5.23 -6.77
CA TYR A 86 -1.10 -5.70 -7.54
C TYR A 86 0.15 -5.22 -6.81
N LEU A 87 0.87 -6.15 -6.21
CA LEU A 87 2.13 -5.87 -5.49
C LEU A 87 3.29 -6.32 -6.36
N TYR A 88 4.28 -5.46 -6.49
CA TYR A 88 5.46 -5.75 -7.30
C TYR A 88 6.72 -5.71 -6.46
N VAL A 89 7.49 -6.78 -6.56
CA VAL A 89 8.74 -6.97 -5.83
C VAL A 89 9.81 -7.49 -6.78
N ALA A 90 11.06 -7.57 -6.30
CA ALA A 90 12.14 -8.16 -7.08
C ALA A 90 11.86 -9.65 -7.36
N GLY A 91 12.23 -10.13 -8.53
CA GLY A 91 12.02 -11.51 -8.94
C GLY A 91 11.71 -11.61 -10.43
N GLU A 92 11.28 -12.79 -10.85
CA GLU A 92 10.92 -13.02 -12.24
C GLU A 92 9.66 -12.23 -12.62
N GLY A 93 9.72 -11.58 -13.75
CA GLY A 93 8.62 -10.78 -14.27
C GLY A 93 9.13 -9.72 -15.22
N SER A 94 8.25 -9.21 -16.05
CA SER A 94 8.61 -8.17 -17.01
C SER A 94 7.58 -7.05 -17.03
N ARG A 95 8.04 -5.88 -17.41
CA ARG A 95 7.22 -4.68 -17.53
C ARG A 95 5.99 -4.90 -18.41
N GLU A 96 6.13 -5.69 -19.45
CA GLU A 96 5.06 -5.96 -20.43
C GLU A 96 4.07 -7.01 -19.97
N ALA A 97 4.45 -7.84 -19.00
CA ALA A 97 3.65 -8.99 -18.57
C ALA A 97 2.75 -8.71 -17.37
N ILE A 98 2.88 -7.55 -16.72
CA ILE A 98 2.07 -7.24 -15.54
C ILE A 98 0.61 -6.97 -15.89
N LYS A 99 -0.28 -7.31 -14.97
CA LYS A 99 -1.72 -7.03 -15.09
C LYS A 99 -2.08 -5.61 -14.65
N GLY A 100 -1.26 -5.02 -13.79
CA GLY A 100 -1.41 -3.62 -13.43
C GLY A 100 -0.99 -2.68 -14.54
N LYS A 101 -1.01 -1.39 -14.25
CA LYS A 101 -0.60 -0.34 -15.18
C LYS A 101 0.72 0.25 -14.74
N ILE A 102 1.59 0.58 -15.69
CA ILE A 102 2.82 1.29 -15.37
C ILE A 102 2.47 2.69 -14.88
N PRO A 103 2.90 3.06 -13.66
CA PRO A 103 2.60 4.39 -13.13
C PRO A 103 3.49 5.46 -13.78
N PRO A 104 3.13 6.76 -13.62
CA PRO A 104 3.95 7.87 -14.14
C PRO A 104 5.19 8.13 -13.26
N THR A 105 5.71 7.13 -12.59
CA THR A 105 6.94 7.18 -11.80
C THR A 105 7.86 6.06 -12.26
N ASP A 106 9.16 6.17 -11.91
CA ASP A 106 10.11 5.13 -12.26
C ASP A 106 9.91 3.89 -11.39
N VAL A 107 9.77 2.74 -12.04
CA VAL A 107 9.67 1.45 -11.36
C VAL A 107 10.65 0.46 -12.01
N THR A 108 11.27 -0.37 -11.19
CA THR A 108 12.34 -1.29 -11.62
C THR A 108 12.05 -2.76 -11.31
N VAL A 109 11.03 -3.06 -10.51
CA VAL A 109 10.68 -4.43 -10.14
C VAL A 109 9.30 -4.79 -10.68
N PHE A 110 9.15 -6.00 -11.21
CA PHE A 110 7.95 -6.42 -11.95
C PHE A 110 7.49 -7.83 -11.62
N HIS A 111 8.01 -8.44 -10.54
CA HIS A 111 7.46 -9.72 -10.07
C HIS A 111 6.11 -9.42 -9.42
N GLU A 112 5.03 -9.87 -10.06
CA GLU A 112 3.66 -9.54 -9.69
C GLU A 112 3.09 -10.52 -8.67
N VAL A 113 2.65 -9.99 -7.54
CA VAL A 113 1.90 -10.72 -6.51
C VAL A 113 0.51 -10.13 -6.49
N ILE A 114 -0.50 -10.91 -6.83
CA ILE A 114 -1.89 -10.45 -6.84
C ILE A 114 -2.52 -10.84 -5.52
N LEU A 115 -3.00 -9.84 -4.78
CA LEU A 115 -3.68 -10.05 -3.51
C LEU A 115 -5.16 -9.72 -3.67
N LYS A 116 -6.01 -10.72 -3.48
CA LYS A 116 -7.46 -10.56 -3.39
C LYS A 116 -7.86 -10.49 -1.92
N ALA A 117 -9.09 -10.07 -1.65
CA ALA A 117 -9.59 -9.93 -0.29
C ALA A 117 -9.30 -11.19 0.55
N GLY A 118 -8.64 -11.02 1.68
CA GLY A 118 -8.21 -12.11 2.56
C GLY A 118 -6.79 -12.60 2.34
N GLU A 119 -6.14 -12.21 1.26
CA GLU A 119 -4.76 -12.61 0.96
C GLU A 119 -3.77 -11.57 1.47
N GLN A 120 -2.57 -12.01 1.82
CA GLN A 120 -1.54 -11.16 2.38
C GLN A 120 -0.14 -11.59 1.93
N TYR A 121 0.80 -10.65 2.03
CA TYR A 121 2.20 -10.86 1.64
C TYR A 121 3.09 -10.04 2.56
N THR A 122 4.21 -10.63 2.99
CA THR A 122 5.19 -9.95 3.85
C THR A 122 6.39 -9.50 3.03
N ILE A 123 6.75 -8.23 3.19
CA ILE A 123 7.91 -7.61 2.56
C ILE A 123 8.98 -7.43 3.62
N TYR A 124 10.13 -8.07 3.42
CA TYR A 124 11.26 -7.99 4.34
C TYR A 124 12.08 -6.71 4.10
N PRO A 125 12.90 -6.30 5.06
CA PRO A 125 13.72 -5.09 4.92
C PRO A 125 14.54 -5.06 3.63
N GLU A 126 14.79 -3.85 3.11
CA GLU A 126 15.61 -3.59 1.92
C GLU A 126 15.07 -4.18 0.62
N THR A 127 13.80 -4.56 0.57
CA THR A 127 13.14 -5.05 -0.64
C THR A 127 12.50 -3.88 -1.40
N TRP A 128 12.93 -3.65 -2.63
CA TRP A 128 12.27 -2.70 -3.53
C TRP A 128 10.86 -3.19 -3.85
N HIS A 129 9.88 -2.32 -3.69
CA HIS A 129 8.49 -2.68 -3.96
C HIS A 129 7.65 -1.47 -4.30
N TRP A 130 6.59 -1.72 -5.04
CA TRP A 130 5.50 -0.78 -5.29
C TRP A 130 4.20 -1.56 -5.40
N PHE A 131 3.08 -0.89 -5.20
CA PHE A 131 1.79 -1.55 -5.30
C PHE A 131 0.72 -0.61 -5.83
N GLN A 132 -0.31 -1.21 -6.39
CA GLN A 132 -1.36 -0.51 -7.13
C GLN A 132 -2.69 -1.23 -6.91
N ALA A 133 -3.77 -0.46 -6.77
CA ALA A 133 -5.11 -1.05 -6.74
C ALA A 133 -5.54 -1.43 -8.16
N GLY A 134 -6.37 -2.46 -8.25
CA GLY A 134 -7.03 -2.80 -9.50
C GLY A 134 -8.16 -1.85 -9.85
N ALA A 135 -9.01 -2.26 -10.80
CA ALA A 135 -10.08 -1.41 -11.37
C ALA A 135 -11.14 -0.96 -10.36
N GLU A 136 -11.31 -1.69 -9.25
CA GLU A 136 -12.32 -1.38 -8.21
C GLU A 136 -11.76 -0.58 -7.06
N GLY A 137 -10.47 -0.27 -7.08
CA GLY A 137 -9.78 0.23 -5.92
C GLY A 137 -9.47 -0.88 -4.92
N ALA A 138 -8.94 -0.54 -3.78
CA ALA A 138 -8.60 -1.52 -2.75
C ALA A 138 -8.57 -0.92 -1.36
N VAL A 139 -8.77 -1.77 -0.37
CA VAL A 139 -8.49 -1.47 1.03
C VAL A 139 -7.45 -2.46 1.51
N VAL A 140 -6.38 -1.94 2.11
CA VAL A 140 -5.22 -2.73 2.52
C VAL A 140 -4.87 -2.42 3.96
N SER A 141 -4.78 -3.46 4.78
CA SER A 141 -4.21 -3.34 6.12
C SER A 141 -2.70 -3.49 6.03
N GLU A 142 -1.98 -2.57 6.64
CA GLU A 142 -0.52 -2.65 6.75
C GLU A 142 -0.15 -2.86 8.21
N PHE A 143 0.65 -3.89 8.45
CA PHE A 143 1.23 -4.19 9.76
C PHE A 143 2.73 -4.17 9.61
N SER A 144 3.42 -3.34 10.37
CA SER A 144 4.86 -3.22 10.21
C SER A 144 5.59 -3.00 11.52
N THR A 145 6.88 -3.28 11.49
CA THR A 145 7.80 -2.75 12.49
C THR A 145 7.98 -1.25 12.25
N THR A 146 8.60 -0.58 13.16
CA THR A 146 8.84 0.87 13.00
C THR A 146 10.31 1.16 12.74
#